data_1427378eda3329c6ba266707ec6b8efb
#
_entry.id   1427378eda3329c6ba266707ec6b8efb
#
_cell.length_a   1.000
_cell.length_b   1.000
_cell.length_c   1.000
_cell.angle_alpha   90.00
_cell.angle_beta   90.00
_cell.angle_gamma   90.00
#
_symmetry.space_group_name_H-M   'P 1'
#
loop_
_entity.id
_entity.type
_entity.pdbx_description
1 polymer ?
#
loop_
_entity_poly.entity_id
_entity_poly.type
_entity_poly.pdbx_seq_one_letter_code
_entity_poly.pdbx_strand_id
1 'polypeptide(L)'
;KTLYLMRHGQTLFNVRRKIQGACDSPLTELGIQQAGIASAYFDDIDLDHAYSSTAERASDTLEIVTNELMPYKRLKGLKEMHFGTFEGESEDLNPKDKSTFFVQYGGESGDQVMERMVRTCTEIMEQDDHQNVLAVSHAGACIHFLRAWQDPREVVKNGITNCCVFKYEYDVEAKTFALLEVERHGF
;
A
#
# COMPACT_ATOMS: atom_id res chain seq x y z
N LYS A 1 13.70 -8.70 10.52
CA LYS A 1 12.35 -8.18 10.80
C LYS A 1 11.47 -8.34 9.56
N THR A 2 10.15 -8.42 9.73
CA THR A 2 9.21 -8.65 8.62
C THR A 2 8.23 -7.49 8.48
N LEU A 3 8.14 -6.94 7.27
CA LEU A 3 7.14 -5.95 6.89
C LEU A 3 6.10 -6.61 5.97
N TYR A 4 4.84 -6.53 6.33
CA TYR A 4 3.70 -6.89 5.50
C TYR A 4 3.11 -5.60 4.94
N LEU A 5 3.45 -5.26 3.70
CA LEU A 5 2.94 -4.07 3.01
C LEU A 5 1.73 -4.47 2.17
N MET A 6 0.59 -3.88 2.45
CA MET A 6 -0.69 -4.33 1.91
C MET A 6 -1.42 -3.21 1.17
N ARG A 7 -2.06 -3.54 0.04
CA ARG A 7 -3.01 -2.65 -0.64
C ARG A 7 -4.38 -2.75 0.04
N HIS A 8 -5.10 -1.63 0.14
CA HIS A 8 -6.47 -1.59 0.64
C HIS A 8 -7.45 -2.41 -0.21
N GLY A 9 -8.64 -2.69 0.34
CA GLY A 9 -9.76 -3.35 -0.35
C GLY A 9 -10.40 -2.49 -1.42
N GLN A 10 -11.26 -3.09 -2.25
CA GLN A 10 -11.94 -2.38 -3.33
C GLN A 10 -12.73 -1.18 -2.80
N THR A 11 -12.61 -0.04 -3.50
CA THR A 11 -13.33 1.19 -3.19
C THR A 11 -14.33 1.55 -4.28
N LEU A 12 -15.24 2.47 -3.95
CA LEU A 12 -16.19 3.04 -4.90
C LEU A 12 -15.48 3.62 -6.13
N PHE A 13 -14.34 4.32 -5.94
CA PHE A 13 -13.57 4.89 -7.05
C PHE A 13 -12.86 3.83 -7.88
N ASN A 14 -12.49 2.68 -7.32
CA ASN A 14 -12.03 1.55 -8.12
C ASN A 14 -13.12 1.09 -9.10
N VAL A 15 -14.34 0.92 -8.62
CA VAL A 15 -15.50 0.51 -9.46
C VAL A 15 -15.81 1.55 -10.53
N ARG A 16 -15.78 2.83 -10.16
CA ARG A 16 -16.08 3.94 -11.07
C ARG A 16 -14.92 4.32 -11.98
N ARG A 17 -13.78 3.66 -11.84
CA ARG A 17 -12.55 3.94 -12.59
C ARG A 17 -12.15 5.41 -12.50
N LYS A 18 -12.07 5.92 -11.28
CA LYS A 18 -11.63 7.28 -10.95
C LYS A 18 -10.20 7.23 -10.41
N ILE A 19 -9.40 8.22 -10.80
CA ILE A 19 -8.05 8.44 -10.29
C ILE A 19 -8.16 8.77 -8.80
N GLN A 20 -7.52 7.96 -7.96
CA GLN A 20 -7.64 8.03 -6.51
C GLN A 20 -6.26 8.01 -5.85
N GLY A 21 -5.75 9.16 -5.52
CA GLY A 21 -4.51 9.35 -4.77
C GLY A 21 -4.78 10.06 -3.46
N ALA A 22 -4.70 11.40 -3.46
CA ALA A 22 -5.03 12.22 -2.29
C ALA A 22 -6.53 12.22 -1.97
N CYS A 23 -7.41 12.15 -2.99
CA CYS A 23 -8.83 11.98 -2.76
C CYS A 23 -9.14 10.57 -2.25
N ASP A 24 -10.28 10.40 -1.61
CA ASP A 24 -10.69 9.14 -0.97
C ASP A 24 -12.10 8.74 -1.38
N SER A 25 -12.41 7.47 -1.26
CA SER A 25 -13.75 6.94 -1.40
C SER A 25 -13.91 5.71 -0.50
N PRO A 26 -15.14 5.38 -0.07
CA PRO A 26 -15.34 4.29 0.87
C PRO A 26 -15.06 2.92 0.24
N LEU A 27 -14.75 1.94 1.08
CA LEU A 27 -14.74 0.54 0.68
C LEU A 27 -16.14 0.14 0.19
N THR A 28 -16.17 -0.66 -0.88
CA THR A 28 -17.42 -1.30 -1.32
C THR A 28 -17.72 -2.51 -0.43
N GLU A 29 -18.92 -3.06 -0.55
CA GLU A 29 -19.26 -4.32 0.12
C GLU A 29 -18.26 -5.42 -0.24
N LEU A 30 -17.88 -5.52 -1.53
CA LEU A 30 -16.83 -6.46 -1.97
C LEU A 30 -15.49 -6.14 -1.31
N GLY A 31 -15.11 -4.87 -1.19
CA GLY A 31 -13.86 -4.46 -0.53
C GLY A 31 -13.81 -4.90 0.94
N ILE A 32 -14.93 -4.78 1.65
CA ILE A 32 -15.08 -5.27 3.03
C ILE A 32 -14.93 -6.80 3.08
N GLN A 33 -15.56 -7.53 2.17
CA GLN A 33 -15.41 -8.98 2.07
C GLN A 33 -13.97 -9.40 1.76
N GLN A 34 -13.30 -8.70 0.83
CA GLN A 34 -11.89 -8.95 0.49
C GLN A 34 -10.99 -8.79 1.73
N ALA A 35 -11.18 -7.73 2.49
CA ALA A 35 -10.41 -7.50 3.73
C ALA A 35 -10.70 -8.60 4.77
N GLY A 36 -11.95 -9.04 4.89
CA GLY A 36 -12.33 -10.15 5.75
C GLY A 36 -11.65 -11.47 5.36
N ILE A 37 -11.56 -11.76 4.07
CA ILE A 37 -10.85 -12.96 3.56
C ILE A 37 -9.35 -12.82 3.84
N ALA A 38 -8.77 -11.65 3.57
CA ALA A 38 -7.35 -11.39 3.81
C ALA A 38 -6.95 -11.50 5.29
N SER A 39 -7.89 -11.25 6.21
CA SER A 39 -7.66 -11.39 7.65
C SER A 39 -7.12 -12.76 8.02
N ALA A 40 -7.60 -13.84 7.38
CA ALA A 40 -7.15 -15.21 7.64
C ALA A 40 -5.64 -15.42 7.40
N TYR A 41 -5.04 -14.66 6.48
CA TYR A 41 -3.59 -14.73 6.25
C TYR A 41 -2.78 -14.36 7.49
N PHE A 42 -3.33 -13.51 8.35
CA PHE A 42 -2.65 -13.00 9.53
C PHE A 42 -2.96 -13.80 10.81
N ASP A 43 -3.83 -14.81 10.75
CA ASP A 43 -4.25 -15.57 11.95
C ASP A 43 -3.09 -16.22 12.70
N ASP A 44 -2.10 -16.73 11.97
CA ASP A 44 -0.91 -17.41 12.54
C ASP A 44 0.33 -16.48 12.59
N ILE A 45 0.17 -15.20 12.29
CA ILE A 45 1.25 -14.22 12.32
C ILE A 45 1.11 -13.36 13.58
N ASP A 46 2.15 -13.34 14.40
CA ASP A 46 2.20 -12.50 15.60
C ASP A 46 2.60 -11.09 15.23
N LEU A 47 1.63 -10.31 14.73
CA LEU A 47 1.83 -8.88 14.42
C LEU A 47 2.01 -8.10 15.72
N ASP A 48 3.10 -7.35 15.81
CA ASP A 48 3.38 -6.52 17.00
C ASP A 48 3.02 -5.05 16.81
N HIS A 49 3.07 -4.52 15.59
CA HIS A 49 2.68 -3.14 15.26
C HIS A 49 1.94 -3.07 13.94
N ALA A 50 1.08 -2.05 13.82
CA ALA A 50 0.30 -1.81 12.61
C ALA A 50 0.25 -0.32 12.27
N TYR A 51 0.28 -0.04 10.97
CA TYR A 51 0.23 1.30 10.40
C TYR A 51 -0.69 1.32 9.19
N SER A 52 -1.32 2.47 8.94
CA SER A 52 -2.01 2.72 7.67
C SER A 52 -1.61 4.08 7.10
N SER A 53 -1.91 4.30 5.83
CA SER A 53 -1.91 5.66 5.32
C SER A 53 -3.01 6.50 6.01
N THR A 54 -3.00 7.80 5.75
CA THR A 54 -4.03 8.70 6.29
C THR A 54 -5.35 8.65 5.50
N ALA A 55 -5.44 7.88 4.42
CA ALA A 55 -6.69 7.65 3.70
C ALA A 55 -7.57 6.64 4.47
N GLU A 56 -8.86 6.93 4.60
CA GLU A 56 -9.79 6.05 5.32
C GLU A 56 -9.89 4.67 4.69
N ARG A 57 -9.83 4.56 3.35
CA ARG A 57 -9.86 3.26 2.68
C ARG A 57 -8.74 2.31 3.15
N ALA A 58 -7.60 2.86 3.54
CA ALA A 58 -6.48 2.08 4.08
C ALA A 58 -6.70 1.73 5.55
N SER A 59 -7.10 2.69 6.38
CA SER A 59 -7.36 2.43 7.80
C SER A 59 -8.56 1.51 8.01
N ASP A 60 -9.62 1.65 7.23
CA ASP A 60 -10.78 0.76 7.30
C ASP A 60 -10.40 -0.68 6.91
N THR A 61 -9.57 -0.84 5.89
CA THR A 61 -9.03 -2.16 5.52
C THR A 61 -8.22 -2.76 6.68
N LEU A 62 -7.34 -1.97 7.30
CA LEU A 62 -6.51 -2.42 8.42
C LEU A 62 -7.38 -2.88 9.60
N GLU A 63 -8.39 -2.12 9.96
CA GLU A 63 -9.31 -2.44 11.06
C GLU A 63 -10.01 -3.78 10.83
N ILE A 64 -10.47 -4.05 9.61
CA ILE A 64 -11.09 -5.33 9.26
C ILE A 64 -10.06 -6.47 9.32
N VAL A 65 -8.89 -6.29 8.71
CA VAL A 65 -7.84 -7.31 8.64
C VAL A 65 -7.35 -7.72 10.04
N THR A 66 -7.30 -6.77 10.97
CA THR A 66 -6.86 -7.02 12.36
C THR A 66 -8.02 -7.32 13.32
N ASN A 67 -9.26 -7.42 12.82
CA ASN A 67 -10.47 -7.62 13.62
C ASN A 67 -10.64 -6.56 14.72
N GLU A 68 -10.19 -5.32 14.45
CA GLU A 68 -10.18 -4.20 15.40
C GLU A 68 -9.41 -4.48 16.71
N LEU A 69 -8.55 -5.49 16.73
CA LEU A 69 -7.84 -5.93 17.94
C LEU A 69 -6.49 -5.25 18.12
N MET A 70 -6.00 -4.52 17.11
CA MET A 70 -4.70 -3.85 17.17
C MET A 70 -4.84 -2.33 17.17
N PRO A 71 -4.15 -1.63 18.09
CA PRO A 71 -3.92 -0.21 17.90
C PRO A 71 -3.02 0.01 16.69
N TYR A 72 -3.22 1.12 15.98
CA TYR A 72 -2.40 1.46 14.82
C TYR A 72 -2.17 2.97 14.72
N LYS A 73 -1.18 3.36 13.93
CA LYS A 73 -0.90 4.76 13.61
C LYS A 73 -1.13 5.01 12.13
N ARG A 74 -1.61 6.22 11.82
CA ARG A 74 -1.82 6.69 10.45
C ARG A 74 -0.66 7.58 10.05
N LEU A 75 0.01 7.27 8.93
CA LEU A 75 1.19 7.99 8.45
C LEU A 75 0.98 8.54 7.05
N LYS A 76 1.24 9.83 6.88
CA LYS A 76 1.20 10.48 5.55
C LYS A 76 2.19 9.85 4.57
N GLY A 77 3.32 9.36 5.06
CA GLY A 77 4.34 8.71 4.23
C GLY A 77 3.87 7.44 3.52
N LEU A 78 2.78 6.81 3.98
CA LEU A 78 2.18 5.62 3.37
C LEU A 78 1.08 5.94 2.35
N LYS A 79 0.81 7.22 2.06
CA LYS A 79 -0.23 7.63 1.12
C LYS A 79 0.06 7.15 -0.31
N GLU A 80 -1.01 7.09 -1.11
CA GLU A 80 -0.89 6.88 -2.54
C GLU A 80 -0.17 8.06 -3.21
N MET A 81 0.34 7.82 -4.41
CA MET A 81 0.82 8.87 -5.30
C MET A 81 -0.22 9.98 -5.41
N HIS A 82 0.24 11.22 -5.28
CA HIS A 82 -0.59 12.40 -5.48
C HIS A 82 -0.66 12.71 -6.98
N PHE A 83 -1.88 12.80 -7.53
CA PHE A 83 -2.09 13.01 -8.96
C PHE A 83 -2.41 14.46 -9.33
N GLY A 84 -2.25 15.38 -8.38
CA GLY A 84 -2.48 16.80 -8.62
C GLY A 84 -3.93 17.09 -9.05
N THR A 85 -4.08 17.90 -10.09
CA THR A 85 -5.39 18.30 -10.61
C THR A 85 -6.19 17.15 -11.24
N PHE A 86 -5.57 15.98 -11.45
CA PHE A 86 -6.25 14.78 -11.97
C PHE A 86 -6.96 13.96 -10.88
N GLU A 87 -6.84 14.35 -9.62
CA GLU A 87 -7.54 13.67 -8.53
C GLU A 87 -9.06 13.62 -8.77
N GLY A 88 -9.64 12.42 -8.73
CA GLY A 88 -11.07 12.19 -8.96
C GLY A 88 -11.52 12.20 -10.42
N GLU A 89 -10.62 12.45 -11.36
CA GLU A 89 -10.90 12.39 -12.78
C GLU A 89 -10.96 10.93 -13.29
N SER A 90 -11.45 10.73 -14.50
CA SER A 90 -11.49 9.40 -15.13
C SER A 90 -10.07 8.82 -15.31
N GLU A 91 -9.91 7.54 -15.02
CA GLU A 91 -8.68 6.79 -15.33
C GLU A 91 -8.35 6.78 -16.83
N ASP A 92 -9.33 7.05 -17.70
CA ASP A 92 -9.09 7.17 -19.14
C ASP A 92 -8.17 8.34 -19.51
N LEU A 93 -7.99 9.30 -18.59
CA LEU A 93 -7.06 10.42 -18.74
C LEU A 93 -5.62 10.06 -18.33
N ASN A 94 -5.37 8.87 -17.79
CA ASN A 94 -4.04 8.46 -17.40
C ASN A 94 -3.09 8.40 -18.61
N PRO A 95 -1.86 8.96 -18.49
CA PRO A 95 -0.85 8.81 -19.52
C PRO A 95 -0.32 7.37 -19.54
N LYS A 96 0.34 6.98 -20.64
CA LYS A 96 1.04 5.70 -20.73
C LYS A 96 2.19 5.61 -19.74
N ASP A 97 2.92 6.71 -19.58
CA ASP A 97 4.03 6.85 -18.62
C ASP A 97 3.64 7.86 -17.55
N LYS A 98 3.48 7.37 -16.32
CA LYS A 98 3.09 8.17 -15.15
C LYS A 98 4.29 8.70 -14.37
N SER A 99 5.53 8.34 -14.75
CA SER A 99 6.72 8.57 -13.92
C SER A 99 6.92 10.03 -13.51
N THR A 100 6.68 10.98 -14.42
CA THR A 100 6.84 12.42 -14.15
C THR A 100 5.64 13.27 -14.58
N PHE A 101 4.66 12.68 -15.22
CA PHE A 101 3.54 13.39 -15.86
C PHE A 101 2.79 14.32 -14.92
N PHE A 102 2.52 13.87 -13.69
CA PHE A 102 1.66 14.61 -12.76
C PHE A 102 2.36 15.78 -12.06
N VAL A 103 3.70 15.86 -12.13
CA VAL A 103 4.47 16.92 -11.46
C VAL A 103 4.04 18.31 -11.93
N GLN A 104 3.86 18.51 -13.23
CA GLN A 104 3.40 19.78 -13.80
C GLN A 104 1.98 20.17 -13.39
N TYR A 105 1.19 19.22 -12.87
CA TYR A 105 -0.18 19.41 -12.40
C TYR A 105 -0.31 19.43 -10.88
N GLY A 106 0.79 19.61 -10.17
CA GLY A 106 0.81 19.66 -8.71
C GLY A 106 0.86 18.31 -8.02
N GLY A 107 1.13 17.23 -8.77
CA GLY A 107 1.27 15.86 -8.24
C GLY A 107 2.71 15.46 -7.98
N GLU A 108 2.89 14.18 -7.70
CA GLU A 108 4.20 13.57 -7.44
C GLU A 108 4.76 12.87 -8.67
N SER A 109 6.09 12.75 -8.73
CA SER A 109 6.77 11.79 -9.61
C SER A 109 6.80 10.40 -8.95
N GLY A 110 7.01 9.35 -9.76
CA GLY A 110 7.24 8.02 -9.23
C GLY A 110 8.43 7.94 -8.29
N ASP A 111 9.51 8.66 -8.58
CA ASP A 111 10.70 8.69 -7.73
C ASP A 111 10.43 9.35 -6.38
N GLN A 112 9.63 10.42 -6.34
CA GLN A 112 9.22 11.04 -5.08
C GLN A 112 8.40 10.08 -4.21
N VAL A 113 7.50 9.31 -4.81
CA VAL A 113 6.73 8.27 -4.09
C VAL A 113 7.67 7.18 -3.57
N MET A 114 8.60 6.70 -4.40
CA MET A 114 9.58 5.69 -4.02
C MET A 114 10.42 6.14 -2.82
N GLU A 115 11.00 7.32 -2.88
CA GLU A 115 11.83 7.89 -1.81
C GLU A 115 11.05 8.03 -0.50
N ARG A 116 9.81 8.53 -0.59
CA ARG A 116 8.93 8.70 0.55
C ARG A 116 8.56 7.36 1.20
N MET A 117 8.21 6.37 0.39
CA MET A 117 7.86 5.03 0.86
C MET A 117 9.07 4.32 1.50
N VAL A 118 10.24 4.39 0.88
CA VAL A 118 11.47 3.81 1.44
C VAL A 118 11.81 4.44 2.79
N ARG A 119 11.78 5.76 2.89
CA ARG A 119 12.03 6.47 4.14
C ARG A 119 11.04 6.07 5.22
N THR A 120 9.75 6.09 4.91
CA THR A 120 8.70 5.78 5.89
C THR A 120 8.78 4.34 6.37
N CYS A 121 8.91 3.38 5.47
CA CYS A 121 9.01 1.96 5.84
C CYS A 121 10.31 1.66 6.61
N THR A 122 11.41 2.32 6.26
CA THR A 122 12.67 2.20 7.00
C THR A 122 12.51 2.73 8.43
N GLU A 123 11.94 3.92 8.59
CA GLU A 123 11.67 4.51 9.91
C GLU A 123 10.79 3.60 10.78
N ILE A 124 9.76 2.97 10.19
CA ILE A 124 8.92 1.99 10.87
C ILE A 124 9.75 0.80 11.35
N MET A 125 10.55 0.21 10.48
CA MET A 125 11.28 -1.03 10.79
C MET A 125 12.52 -0.79 11.67
N GLU A 126 12.99 0.45 11.80
CA GLU A 126 14.10 0.81 12.69
C GLU A 126 13.69 0.90 14.16
N GLN A 127 12.40 0.91 14.48
CA GLN A 127 11.94 0.92 15.87
C GLN A 127 12.36 -0.38 16.57
N ASP A 128 12.93 -0.26 17.79
CA ASP A 128 13.52 -1.40 18.50
C ASP A 128 12.52 -2.51 18.82
N ASP A 129 11.26 -2.15 19.11
CA ASP A 129 10.20 -3.06 19.49
C ASP A 129 9.39 -3.61 18.31
N HIS A 130 9.79 -3.31 17.07
CA HIS A 130 9.12 -3.76 15.86
C HIS A 130 9.80 -5.00 15.27
N GLN A 131 9.05 -6.11 15.13
CA GLN A 131 9.51 -7.36 14.52
C GLN A 131 8.65 -7.78 13.33
N ASN A 132 7.33 -7.83 13.53
CA ASN A 132 6.34 -8.19 12.51
C ASN A 132 5.33 -7.05 12.39
N VAL A 133 5.42 -6.27 11.33
CA VAL A 133 4.65 -5.05 11.16
C VAL A 133 3.75 -5.13 9.94
N LEU A 134 2.47 -4.79 10.12
CA LEU A 134 1.53 -4.59 9.03
C LEU A 134 1.47 -3.09 8.66
N ALA A 135 1.57 -2.78 7.37
CA ALA A 135 1.35 -1.43 6.86
C ALA A 135 0.38 -1.48 5.68
N VAL A 136 -0.79 -0.85 5.83
CA VAL A 136 -1.78 -0.80 4.74
C VAL A 136 -1.62 0.50 3.96
N SER A 137 -1.41 0.35 2.66
CA SER A 137 -1.10 1.42 1.71
C SER A 137 -1.91 1.22 0.41
N HIS A 138 -1.33 1.53 -0.73
CA HIS A 138 -2.01 1.67 -2.00
C HIS A 138 -1.22 1.01 -3.13
N ALA A 139 -1.87 0.74 -4.27
CA ALA A 139 -1.25 0.03 -5.39
C ALA A 139 0.00 0.73 -5.93
N GLY A 140 -0.10 2.01 -6.25
CA GLY A 140 1.04 2.77 -6.79
C GLY A 140 2.17 2.91 -5.78
N ALA A 141 1.86 3.19 -4.52
CA ALA A 141 2.83 3.26 -3.44
C ALA A 141 3.57 1.93 -3.25
N CYS A 142 2.85 0.81 -3.28
CA CYS A 142 3.45 -0.53 -3.20
C CYS A 142 4.38 -0.83 -4.38
N ILE A 143 3.98 -0.46 -5.60
CA ILE A 143 4.81 -0.64 -6.80
C ILE A 143 6.10 0.18 -6.71
N HIS A 144 6.00 1.44 -6.32
CA HIS A 144 7.17 2.31 -6.23
C HIS A 144 8.10 1.90 -5.08
N PHE A 145 7.56 1.40 -3.98
CA PHE A 145 8.38 0.79 -2.94
C PHE A 145 9.13 -0.45 -3.44
N LEU A 146 8.43 -1.35 -4.14
CA LEU A 146 9.04 -2.56 -4.72
C LEU A 146 10.14 -2.19 -5.71
N ARG A 147 9.93 -1.15 -6.51
CA ARG A 147 10.89 -0.68 -7.52
C ARG A 147 12.24 -0.26 -6.93
N ALA A 148 12.28 0.12 -5.66
CA ALA A 148 13.54 0.44 -4.98
C ALA A 148 14.44 -0.79 -4.77
N TRP A 149 13.88 -2.00 -4.80
CA TRP A 149 14.57 -3.23 -4.43
C TRP A 149 14.72 -4.23 -5.57
N GLN A 150 13.80 -4.22 -6.52
CA GLN A 150 13.82 -5.09 -7.69
C GLN A 150 12.91 -4.57 -8.81
N ASP A 151 12.97 -5.19 -9.98
CA ASP A 151 12.10 -4.86 -11.11
C ASP A 151 10.66 -5.33 -10.82
N PRO A 152 9.69 -4.42 -10.66
CA PRO A 152 8.31 -4.80 -10.36
C PRO A 152 7.64 -5.57 -11.51
N ARG A 153 8.09 -5.44 -12.75
CA ARG A 153 7.50 -6.13 -13.91
C ARG A 153 7.58 -7.64 -13.80
N GLU A 154 8.56 -8.17 -13.08
CA GLU A 154 8.68 -9.60 -12.84
C GLU A 154 7.68 -10.12 -11.80
N VAL A 155 7.32 -9.27 -10.84
CA VAL A 155 6.47 -9.62 -9.69
C VAL A 155 5.00 -9.39 -9.97
N VAL A 156 4.67 -8.24 -10.57
CA VAL A 156 3.29 -7.78 -10.73
C VAL A 156 2.81 -7.84 -12.18
N LYS A 157 3.21 -8.86 -12.92
CA LYS A 157 2.80 -9.09 -14.33
C LYS A 157 1.28 -8.99 -14.54
N ASN A 158 0.51 -9.43 -13.54
CA ASN A 158 -0.95 -9.43 -13.55
C ASN A 158 -1.55 -8.28 -12.73
N GLY A 159 -0.76 -7.25 -12.44
CA GLY A 159 -1.19 -6.12 -11.62
C GLY A 159 -1.17 -6.42 -10.12
N ILE A 160 -1.67 -5.47 -9.36
CA ILE A 160 -1.82 -5.58 -7.91
C ILE A 160 -3.32 -5.64 -7.58
N THR A 161 -3.78 -6.79 -7.10
CA THR A 161 -5.17 -6.98 -6.66
C THR A 161 -5.43 -6.24 -5.34
N ASN A 162 -6.69 -5.92 -5.07
CA ASN A 162 -7.07 -5.39 -3.77
C ASN A 162 -6.70 -6.37 -2.65
N CYS A 163 -6.30 -5.84 -1.50
CA CYS A 163 -5.83 -6.60 -0.33
C CYS A 163 -4.57 -7.44 -0.56
N CYS A 164 -3.88 -7.29 -1.69
CA CYS A 164 -2.61 -7.95 -1.97
C CYS A 164 -1.57 -7.58 -0.90
N VAL A 165 -0.87 -8.58 -0.37
CA VAL A 165 0.18 -8.42 0.65
C VAL A 165 1.54 -8.73 0.06
N PHE A 166 2.47 -7.79 0.20
CA PHE A 166 3.88 -7.95 -0.10
C PHE A 166 4.62 -8.19 1.21
N LYS A 167 5.16 -9.38 1.38
CA LYS A 167 5.94 -9.75 2.55
C LYS A 167 7.42 -9.49 2.30
N TYR A 168 8.01 -8.58 3.07
CA TYR A 168 9.42 -8.24 2.99
C TYR A 168 10.19 -8.66 4.22
N GLU A 169 11.40 -9.15 4.03
CA GLU A 169 12.40 -9.22 5.08
C GLU A 169 13.19 -7.92 5.11
N TYR A 170 13.27 -7.31 6.29
CA TYR A 170 14.08 -6.12 6.53
C TYR A 170 15.41 -6.49 7.20
N ASP A 171 16.51 -6.15 6.54
CA ASP A 171 17.86 -6.30 7.07
C ASP A 171 18.23 -5.04 7.84
N VAL A 172 18.37 -5.16 9.17
CA VAL A 172 18.65 -4.03 10.08
C VAL A 172 20.02 -3.41 9.83
N GLU A 173 21.02 -4.22 9.48
CA GLU A 173 22.38 -3.75 9.24
C GLU A 173 22.51 -3.05 7.89
N ALA A 174 22.03 -3.71 6.82
CA ALA A 174 22.10 -3.17 5.47
C ALA A 174 21.03 -2.10 5.20
N LYS A 175 19.97 -2.03 6.02
CA LYS A 175 18.79 -1.15 5.84
C LYS A 175 18.13 -1.36 4.47
N THR A 176 17.96 -2.62 4.11
CA THR A 176 17.37 -3.03 2.85
C THR A 176 16.17 -3.94 3.06
N PHE A 177 15.28 -3.97 2.06
CA PHE A 177 14.13 -4.86 2.05
C PHE A 177 14.27 -5.89 0.92
N ALA A 178 14.01 -7.16 1.23
CA ALA A 178 13.97 -8.24 0.25
C ALA A 178 12.55 -8.81 0.21
N LEU A 179 11.94 -8.83 -0.98
CA LEU A 179 10.61 -9.42 -1.16
C LEU A 179 10.69 -10.94 -1.01
N LEU A 180 9.90 -11.51 -0.11
CA LEU A 180 9.82 -12.94 0.13
C LEU A 180 8.61 -13.57 -0.56
N GLU A 181 7.47 -12.87 -0.57
CA GLU A 181 6.19 -13.43 -0.99
C GLU A 181 5.23 -12.32 -1.42
N VAL A 182 4.34 -12.65 -2.34
CA VAL A 182 3.19 -11.82 -2.71
C VAL A 182 1.94 -12.68 -2.55
N GLU A 183 1.09 -12.35 -1.57
CA GLU A 183 -0.16 -13.06 -1.29
C GLU A 183 -1.35 -12.29 -1.85
N ARG A 184 -2.17 -12.97 -2.67
CA ARG A 184 -3.34 -12.38 -3.35
C ARG A 184 -4.66 -12.93 -2.86
N HIS A 185 -4.67 -13.89 -1.92
CA HIS A 185 -5.86 -14.49 -1.30
C HIS A 185 -6.81 -15.17 -2.31
N GLY A 186 -6.32 -15.51 -3.50
CA GLY A 186 -7.13 -16.14 -4.55
C GLY A 186 -7.98 -15.17 -5.40
N PHE A 187 -7.75 -13.85 -5.26
CA PHE A 187 -8.41 -12.86 -6.12
C PHE A 187 -7.54 -12.29 -7.22
#